data_dc4b560ea0c60c1a56c34fd37c2af179
#
_entry.id   dc4b560ea0c60c1a56c34fd37c2af179
#
_cell.length_a   1.000
_cell.length_b   1.000
_cell.length_c   1.000
_cell.angle_alpha   90.00
_cell.angle_beta   90.00
_cell.angle_gamma   90.00
#
_symmetry.space_group_name_H-M   'P 1'
#
loop_
_entity.id
_entity.type
_entity.pdbx_description
1 polymer ?
#
loop_
_entity_poly.entity_id
_entity_poly.type
_entity_poly.pdbx_seq_one_letter_code
_entity_poly.pdbx_strand_id
1 'polypeptide(L)'
;MNSIQRSSFRVMVCATSILALAIGIRLSFGLFLQPMSQTLGWGRETFAFAIALQNILWGVTQPLMGMLADKYGARKVVAMGGLGYCLGLYLMSQATSPLTLNLTTGLLIGVSLSATSFAVVLGVVGRAVSERNRSMALGLASAGGSVGQALILPIGQALITAYGWVLALGGARCHCLSHGSPGCGIGCQ
;
A
#
# COMPACT_ATOMS: atom_id res chain seq x y z
N MET A 1 3.50 22.56 26.84
CA MET A 1 2.72 21.64 26.01
C MET A 1 2.19 20.55 26.91
N ASN A 2 0.88 20.56 27.18
CA ASN A 2 0.24 19.64 28.10
C ASN A 2 0.28 18.19 27.56
N SER A 3 0.25 17.18 28.44
CA SER A 3 0.29 15.75 28.06
C SER A 3 -0.75 15.37 27.00
N ILE A 4 -1.94 15.96 27.05
CA ILE A 4 -3.02 15.78 26.08
C ILE A 4 -2.62 16.29 24.68
N GLN A 5 -1.98 17.46 24.58
CA GLN A 5 -1.50 18.00 23.29
C GLN A 5 -0.40 17.14 22.67
N ARG A 6 0.50 16.58 23.49
CA ARG A 6 1.53 15.64 23.01
C ARG A 6 0.94 14.34 22.48
N SER A 7 -0.13 13.84 23.07
CA SER A 7 -0.83 12.65 22.63
C SER A 7 -1.52 12.87 21.28
N SER A 8 -2.28 13.97 21.14
CA SER A 8 -2.95 14.33 19.88
C SER A 8 -1.97 14.58 18.74
N PHE A 9 -0.84 15.22 19.00
CA PHE A 9 0.21 15.45 18.00
C PHE A 9 0.80 14.13 17.49
N ARG A 10 1.11 13.18 18.39
CA ARG A 10 1.62 11.85 17.99
C ARG A 10 0.62 11.09 17.13
N VAL A 11 -0.67 11.12 17.50
CA VAL A 11 -1.74 10.50 16.71
C VAL A 11 -1.82 11.12 15.32
N MET A 12 -1.73 12.44 15.21
CA MET A 12 -1.72 13.14 13.92
C MET A 12 -0.55 12.71 13.04
N VAL A 13 0.69 12.72 13.58
CA VAL A 13 1.88 12.34 12.82
C VAL A 13 1.77 10.88 12.33
N CYS A 14 1.39 9.96 13.21
CA CYS A 14 1.19 8.57 12.82
C CYS A 14 0.11 8.40 11.74
N ALA A 15 -1.03 9.08 11.90
CA ALA A 15 -2.12 9.03 10.95
C ALA A 15 -1.72 9.56 9.57
N THR A 16 -1.05 10.72 9.54
CA THR A 16 -0.52 11.33 8.32
C THR A 16 0.48 10.41 7.62
N SER A 17 1.40 9.81 8.37
CA SER A 17 2.39 8.87 7.82
C SER A 17 1.74 7.61 7.25
N ILE A 18 0.75 7.05 7.93
CA ILE A 18 0.02 5.86 7.45
C ILE A 18 -0.70 6.18 6.14
N LEU A 19 -1.41 7.31 6.07
CA LEU A 19 -2.09 7.72 4.85
C LEU A 19 -1.11 8.02 3.71
N ALA A 20 0.00 8.71 4.00
CA ALA A 20 1.04 9.00 3.03
C ALA A 20 1.62 7.72 2.41
N LEU A 21 1.96 6.73 3.24
CA LEU A 21 2.48 5.45 2.78
C LEU A 21 1.42 4.64 2.01
N ALA A 22 0.23 4.45 2.59
CA ALA A 22 -0.82 3.62 1.99
C ALA A 22 -1.25 4.14 0.62
N ILE A 23 -1.50 5.46 0.50
CA ILE A 23 -1.95 6.07 -0.74
C ILE A 23 -0.81 6.23 -1.73
N GLY A 24 0.39 6.59 -1.25
CA GLY A 24 1.57 6.72 -2.09
C GLY A 24 1.97 5.40 -2.75
N ILE A 25 2.06 4.31 -2.00
CA ILE A 25 2.35 2.97 -2.55
C ILE A 25 1.26 2.53 -3.53
N ARG A 26 -0.02 2.75 -3.19
CA ARG A 26 -1.14 2.40 -4.08
C ARG A 26 -1.02 3.07 -5.45
N LEU A 27 -0.71 4.35 -5.49
CA LEU A 27 -0.56 5.06 -6.77
C LEU A 27 0.70 4.65 -7.55
N SER A 28 1.72 4.16 -6.85
CA SER A 28 2.92 3.62 -7.48
C SER A 28 2.66 2.32 -8.25
N PHE A 29 1.51 1.63 -8.08
CA PHE A 29 1.20 0.41 -8.83
C PHE A 29 1.20 0.63 -10.35
N GLY A 30 0.84 1.82 -10.82
CA GLY A 30 0.94 2.18 -12.23
C GLY A 30 2.36 2.05 -12.81
N LEU A 31 3.39 2.29 -11.98
CA LEU A 31 4.79 2.16 -12.38
C LEU A 31 5.22 0.71 -12.62
N PHE A 32 4.57 -0.25 -11.97
CA PHE A 32 4.87 -1.67 -12.09
C PHE A 32 4.20 -2.33 -13.30
N LEU A 33 3.18 -1.68 -13.89
CA LEU A 33 2.45 -2.21 -15.04
C LEU A 33 3.38 -2.58 -16.21
N GLN A 34 4.22 -1.64 -16.62
CA GLN A 34 5.08 -1.83 -17.78
C GLN A 34 6.17 -2.88 -17.54
N PRO A 35 6.98 -2.82 -16.46
CA PRO A 35 8.02 -3.82 -16.23
C PRO A 35 7.45 -5.22 -15.95
N MET A 36 6.33 -5.35 -15.25
CA MET A 36 5.70 -6.64 -15.03
C MET A 36 5.13 -7.24 -16.31
N SER A 37 4.43 -6.44 -17.11
CA SER A 37 3.87 -6.87 -18.40
C SER A 37 4.95 -7.36 -19.34
N GLN A 38 6.07 -6.67 -19.42
CA GLN A 38 7.22 -7.06 -20.28
C GLN A 38 7.91 -8.33 -19.78
N THR A 39 8.11 -8.47 -18.46
CA THR A 39 8.84 -9.60 -17.90
C THR A 39 8.02 -10.89 -17.89
N LEU A 40 6.72 -10.78 -17.60
CA LEU A 40 5.83 -11.95 -17.45
C LEU A 40 5.07 -12.30 -18.74
N GLY A 41 5.16 -11.45 -19.77
CA GLY A 41 4.47 -11.66 -21.04
C GLY A 41 2.94 -11.56 -20.93
N TRP A 42 2.41 -10.98 -19.81
CA TRP A 42 0.98 -10.82 -19.62
C TRP A 42 0.48 -9.53 -20.25
N GLY A 43 -0.71 -9.57 -20.82
CA GLY A 43 -1.37 -8.39 -21.35
C GLY A 43 -1.63 -7.33 -20.26
N ARG A 44 -1.68 -6.07 -20.65
CA ARG A 44 -2.07 -4.96 -19.76
C ARG A 44 -3.43 -5.17 -19.09
N GLU A 45 -4.29 -5.95 -19.73
CA GLU A 45 -5.64 -6.32 -19.25
C GLU A 45 -5.60 -7.06 -17.91
N THR A 46 -4.66 -8.00 -17.75
CA THR A 46 -4.50 -8.76 -16.52
C THR A 46 -4.18 -7.85 -15.32
N PHE A 47 -3.27 -6.91 -15.52
CA PHE A 47 -2.92 -5.96 -14.47
C PHE A 47 -4.05 -4.96 -14.21
N ALA A 48 -4.69 -4.46 -15.27
CA ALA A 48 -5.83 -3.55 -15.16
C ALA A 48 -7.00 -4.20 -14.41
N PHE A 49 -7.27 -5.49 -14.68
CA PHE A 49 -8.29 -6.25 -13.96
C PHE A 49 -7.95 -6.40 -12.46
N ALA A 50 -6.69 -6.70 -12.12
CA ALA A 50 -6.24 -6.78 -10.74
C ALA A 50 -6.45 -5.45 -9.99
N ILE A 51 -6.12 -4.33 -10.62
CA ILE A 51 -6.34 -2.99 -10.04
C ILE A 51 -7.84 -2.65 -9.95
N ALA A 52 -8.65 -3.02 -10.92
CA ALA A 52 -10.09 -2.83 -10.86
C ALA A 52 -10.70 -3.63 -9.70
N LEU A 53 -10.33 -4.90 -9.55
CA LEU A 53 -10.74 -5.75 -8.44
C LEU A 53 -10.32 -5.17 -7.09
N GLN A 54 -9.07 -4.68 -6.99
CA GLN A 54 -8.55 -4.00 -5.81
C GLN A 54 -9.42 -2.79 -5.43
N ASN A 55 -9.81 -1.94 -6.40
CA ASN A 55 -10.64 -0.76 -6.15
C ASN A 55 -12.05 -1.12 -5.69
N ILE A 56 -12.65 -2.14 -6.28
CA ILE A 56 -13.98 -2.64 -5.89
C ILE A 56 -13.93 -3.16 -4.45
N LEU A 57 -12.97 -4.04 -4.15
CA LEU A 57 -12.83 -4.61 -2.81
C LEU A 57 -12.49 -3.55 -1.78
N TRP A 58 -11.59 -2.62 -2.11
CA TRP A 58 -11.30 -1.47 -1.25
C TRP A 58 -12.55 -0.68 -0.89
N GLY A 59 -13.40 -0.35 -1.88
CA GLY A 59 -14.65 0.38 -1.66
C GLY A 59 -15.67 -0.42 -0.84
N VAL A 60 -15.93 -1.67 -1.21
CA VAL A 60 -16.93 -2.53 -0.56
C VAL A 60 -16.53 -2.89 0.87
N THR A 61 -15.25 -3.14 1.14
CA THR A 61 -14.79 -3.54 2.49
C THR A 61 -14.52 -2.35 3.41
N GLN A 62 -14.51 -1.11 2.91
CA GLN A 62 -14.25 0.09 3.70
C GLN A 62 -15.23 0.29 4.86
N PRO A 63 -16.57 0.16 4.70
CA PRO A 63 -17.51 0.25 5.80
C PRO A 63 -17.29 -0.85 6.84
N LEU A 64 -16.99 -2.07 6.39
CA LEU A 64 -16.72 -3.20 7.28
C LEU A 64 -15.49 -2.95 8.15
N MET A 65 -14.42 -2.44 7.56
CA MET A 65 -13.20 -2.09 8.31
C MET A 65 -13.43 -0.94 9.29
N GLY A 66 -14.31 0.01 8.95
CA GLY A 66 -14.77 1.04 9.87
C GLY A 66 -15.47 0.44 11.10
N MET A 67 -16.45 -0.43 10.90
CA MET A 67 -17.15 -1.14 11.98
C MET A 67 -16.22 -2.01 12.83
N LEU A 68 -15.27 -2.71 12.21
CA LEU A 68 -14.25 -3.48 12.92
C LEU A 68 -13.35 -2.57 13.77
N ALA A 69 -12.98 -1.42 13.25
CA ALA A 69 -12.16 -0.44 13.96
C ALA A 69 -12.89 0.13 15.16
N ASP A 70 -14.19 0.33 15.08
CA ASP A 70 -15.01 0.78 16.21
C ASP A 70 -15.20 -0.32 17.27
N LYS A 71 -15.34 -1.58 16.85
CA LYS A 71 -15.56 -2.73 17.75
C LYS A 71 -14.26 -3.21 18.41
N TYR A 72 -13.16 -3.36 17.67
CA TYR A 72 -11.92 -3.98 18.16
C TYR A 72 -10.80 -2.98 18.42
N GLY A 73 -11.02 -1.71 18.07
CA GLY A 73 -10.05 -0.64 18.17
C GLY A 73 -9.24 -0.44 16.89
N ALA A 74 -9.20 0.79 16.41
CA ALA A 74 -8.57 1.16 15.15
C ALA A 74 -7.08 0.78 15.07
N ARG A 75 -6.35 0.80 16.20
CA ARG A 75 -4.93 0.41 16.23
C ARG A 75 -4.70 -1.02 15.74
N LYS A 76 -5.54 -1.96 16.18
CA LYS A 76 -5.42 -3.37 15.79
C LYS A 76 -5.77 -3.56 14.30
N VAL A 77 -6.86 -2.92 13.86
CA VAL A 77 -7.33 -3.01 12.48
C VAL A 77 -6.31 -2.43 11.50
N VAL A 78 -5.75 -1.25 11.80
CA VAL A 78 -4.69 -0.62 10.98
C VAL A 78 -3.41 -1.46 10.98
N ALA A 79 -3.01 -2.04 12.12
CA ALA A 79 -1.83 -2.91 12.18
C ALA A 79 -2.03 -4.19 11.34
N MET A 80 -3.18 -4.84 11.44
CA MET A 80 -3.52 -6.01 10.61
C MET A 80 -3.58 -5.65 9.13
N GLY A 81 -4.19 -4.50 8.79
CA GLY A 81 -4.21 -3.99 7.43
C GLY A 81 -2.80 -3.72 6.89
N GLY A 82 -1.92 -3.10 7.68
CA GLY A 82 -0.53 -2.87 7.31
C GLY A 82 0.24 -4.17 7.07
N LEU A 83 0.09 -5.16 7.94
CA LEU A 83 0.71 -6.48 7.76
C LEU A 83 0.17 -7.20 6.52
N GLY A 84 -1.14 -7.19 6.31
CA GLY A 84 -1.76 -7.77 5.11
C GLY A 84 -1.30 -7.07 3.83
N TYR A 85 -1.10 -5.75 3.89
CA TYR A 85 -0.60 -4.96 2.77
C TYR A 85 0.86 -5.33 2.42
N CYS A 86 1.74 -5.43 3.42
CA CYS A 86 3.12 -5.86 3.22
C CYS A 86 3.19 -7.29 2.67
N LEU A 87 2.39 -8.21 3.21
CA LEU A 87 2.30 -9.58 2.72
C LEU A 87 1.78 -9.62 1.27
N GLY A 88 0.78 -8.80 0.95
CA GLY A 88 0.25 -8.66 -0.41
C GLY A 88 1.30 -8.20 -1.40
N LEU A 89 2.11 -7.20 -1.06
CA LEU A 89 3.22 -6.71 -1.89
C LEU A 89 4.28 -7.80 -2.10
N TYR A 90 4.65 -8.49 -1.03
CA TYR A 90 5.60 -9.60 -1.12
C TYR A 90 5.09 -10.72 -2.02
N LEU A 91 3.85 -11.18 -1.82
CA LEU A 91 3.24 -12.21 -2.66
C LEU A 91 3.05 -11.75 -4.11
N MET A 92 2.73 -10.47 -4.34
CA MET A 92 2.67 -9.88 -5.68
C MET A 92 4.03 -9.98 -6.38
N SER A 93 5.15 -9.79 -5.68
CA SER A 93 6.49 -9.96 -6.26
C SER A 93 6.80 -11.38 -6.70
N GLN A 94 6.13 -12.37 -6.10
CA GLN A 94 6.26 -13.80 -6.40
C GLN A 94 5.21 -14.31 -7.41
N ALA A 95 4.35 -13.44 -7.90
CA ALA A 95 3.26 -13.84 -8.80
C ALA A 95 3.83 -14.44 -10.10
N THR A 96 3.42 -15.68 -10.41
CA THR A 96 3.81 -16.43 -11.60
C THR A 96 2.65 -16.69 -12.55
N SER A 97 1.43 -16.37 -12.14
CA SER A 97 0.23 -16.53 -12.97
C SER A 97 -0.71 -15.31 -12.81
N PRO A 98 -1.57 -15.04 -13.80
CA PRO A 98 -2.58 -13.99 -13.72
C PRO A 98 -3.51 -14.15 -12.51
N LEU A 99 -3.85 -15.40 -12.15
CA LEU A 99 -4.70 -15.68 -11.00
C LEU A 99 -4.03 -15.28 -9.69
N THR A 100 -2.75 -15.62 -9.50
CA THR A 100 -2.00 -15.24 -8.30
C THR A 100 -1.86 -13.72 -8.18
N LEU A 101 -1.68 -13.01 -9.30
CA LEU A 101 -1.67 -11.55 -9.32
C LEU A 101 -3.02 -10.98 -8.86
N ASN A 102 -4.12 -11.50 -9.37
CA ASN A 102 -5.46 -11.03 -9.00
C ASN A 102 -5.79 -11.29 -7.53
N LEU A 103 -5.40 -12.45 -7.00
CA LEU A 103 -5.60 -12.77 -5.59
C LEU A 103 -4.74 -11.93 -4.65
N THR A 104 -3.48 -11.69 -5.02
CA THR A 104 -2.56 -10.91 -4.17
C THR A 104 -2.83 -9.41 -4.28
N THR A 105 -2.86 -8.87 -5.49
CA THR A 105 -3.04 -7.44 -5.74
C THR A 105 -4.51 -7.02 -5.61
N GLY A 106 -5.42 -7.82 -6.16
CA GLY A 106 -6.85 -7.52 -6.13
C GLY A 106 -7.45 -7.76 -4.74
N LEU A 107 -7.45 -9.01 -4.29
CA LEU A 107 -8.14 -9.40 -3.06
C LEU A 107 -7.36 -8.98 -1.80
N LEU A 108 -6.14 -9.45 -1.63
CA LEU A 108 -5.40 -9.25 -0.37
C LEU A 108 -5.04 -7.78 -0.14
N ILE A 109 -4.47 -7.12 -1.14
CA ILE A 109 -4.12 -5.70 -1.03
C ILE A 109 -5.38 -4.84 -0.98
N GLY A 110 -6.44 -5.14 -1.75
CA GLY A 110 -7.69 -4.39 -1.73
C GLY A 110 -8.36 -4.36 -0.35
N VAL A 111 -8.47 -5.51 0.30
CA VAL A 111 -9.02 -5.62 1.66
C VAL A 111 -8.09 -4.96 2.69
N SER A 112 -6.77 -5.18 2.58
CA SER A 112 -5.80 -4.58 3.50
C SER A 112 -5.76 -3.06 3.42
N LEU A 113 -5.91 -2.51 2.21
CA LEU A 113 -5.95 -1.08 1.96
C LEU A 113 -7.18 -0.41 2.61
N SER A 114 -8.33 -1.09 2.68
CA SER A 114 -9.51 -0.55 3.35
C SER A 114 -9.30 -0.36 4.85
N ALA A 115 -8.51 -1.21 5.49
CA ALA A 115 -8.16 -1.09 6.90
C ALA A 115 -7.19 0.07 7.21
N THR A 116 -6.39 0.49 6.22
CA THR A 116 -5.48 1.65 6.31
C THR A 116 -6.02 2.90 5.61
N SER A 117 -7.29 2.89 5.26
CA SER A 117 -7.95 3.95 4.48
C SER A 117 -8.31 5.18 5.30
N PHE A 118 -8.71 6.22 4.58
CA PHE A 118 -9.22 7.46 5.18
C PHE A 118 -10.32 7.22 6.22
N ALA A 119 -11.27 6.31 5.97
CA ALA A 119 -12.39 6.07 6.86
C ALA A 119 -11.93 5.67 8.28
N VAL A 120 -11.00 4.74 8.38
CA VAL A 120 -10.47 4.28 9.67
C VAL A 120 -9.54 5.32 10.28
N VAL A 121 -8.59 5.84 9.51
CA VAL A 121 -7.54 6.74 10.02
C VAL A 121 -8.11 8.11 10.42
N LEU A 122 -8.95 8.72 9.58
CA LEU A 122 -9.59 10.00 9.91
C LEU A 122 -10.58 9.87 11.07
N GLY A 123 -11.24 8.72 11.22
CA GLY A 123 -12.06 8.42 12.39
C GLY A 123 -11.27 8.47 13.69
N VAL A 124 -10.02 7.98 13.68
CA VAL A 124 -9.11 8.08 14.85
C VAL A 124 -8.69 9.52 15.11
N VAL A 125 -8.28 10.25 14.08
CA VAL A 125 -7.89 11.67 14.19
C VAL A 125 -9.05 12.50 14.73
N GLY A 126 -10.26 12.30 14.20
CA GLY A 126 -11.43 13.04 14.62
C GLY A 126 -11.83 12.82 16.09
N ARG A 127 -11.52 11.64 16.66
CA ARG A 127 -11.74 11.33 18.08
C ARG A 127 -10.59 11.81 18.99
N ALA A 128 -9.38 11.96 18.45
CA ALA A 128 -8.21 12.34 19.23
C ALA A 128 -8.00 13.86 19.37
N VAL A 129 -8.72 14.67 18.61
CA VAL A 129 -8.56 16.12 18.54
C VAL A 129 -9.85 16.81 19.01
N SER A 130 -9.70 17.96 19.68
CA SER A 130 -10.85 18.79 20.13
C SER A 130 -11.70 19.27 18.95
N GLU A 131 -12.99 19.46 19.15
CA GLU A 131 -13.93 19.90 18.11
C GLU A 131 -13.48 21.17 17.37
N ARG A 132 -12.91 22.13 18.10
CA ARG A 132 -12.40 23.40 17.54
C ARG A 132 -11.33 23.19 16.47
N ASN A 133 -10.46 22.18 16.63
CA ASN A 133 -9.32 21.94 15.74
C ASN A 133 -9.53 20.74 14.81
N ARG A 134 -10.69 20.09 14.90
CA ARG A 134 -10.99 18.83 14.20
C ARG A 134 -10.89 18.97 12.68
N SER A 135 -11.48 20.01 12.12
CA SER A 135 -11.45 20.26 10.67
C SER A 135 -10.02 20.46 10.15
N MET A 136 -9.21 21.24 10.86
CA MET A 136 -7.81 21.45 10.51
C MET A 136 -6.98 20.17 10.60
N ALA A 137 -7.20 19.35 11.65
CA ALA A 137 -6.50 18.10 11.83
C ALA A 137 -6.85 17.08 10.74
N LEU A 138 -8.13 16.98 10.35
CA LEU A 138 -8.57 16.13 9.25
C LEU A 138 -8.00 16.59 7.91
N GLY A 139 -7.99 17.90 7.66
CA GLY A 139 -7.38 18.48 6.46
C GLY A 139 -5.88 18.20 6.38
N LEU A 140 -5.16 18.37 7.49
CA LEU A 140 -3.70 18.10 7.54
C LEU A 140 -3.38 16.61 7.34
N ALA A 141 -4.17 15.70 7.95
CA ALA A 141 -4.01 14.27 7.74
C ALA A 141 -4.28 13.87 6.28
N SER A 142 -5.29 14.47 5.65
CA SER A 142 -5.60 14.24 4.23
C SER A 142 -4.52 14.80 3.30
N ALA A 143 -3.99 16.00 3.59
CA ALA A 143 -2.86 16.58 2.86
C ALA A 143 -1.61 15.68 2.91
N GLY A 144 -1.39 14.98 4.02
CA GLY A 144 -0.33 13.98 4.14
C GLY A 144 -0.42 12.87 3.10
N GLY A 145 -1.63 12.44 2.74
CA GLY A 145 -1.84 11.50 1.64
C GLY A 145 -1.31 12.02 0.30
N SER A 146 -1.57 13.30 -0.02
CA SER A 146 -1.09 13.94 -1.25
C SER A 146 0.44 14.11 -1.26
N VAL A 147 1.02 14.47 -0.11
CA VAL A 147 2.48 14.53 0.05
C VAL A 147 3.10 13.16 -0.14
N GLY A 148 2.48 12.11 0.43
CA GLY A 148 2.91 10.73 0.24
C GLY A 148 2.96 10.32 -1.23
N GLN A 149 1.93 10.67 -2.00
CA GLN A 149 1.91 10.44 -3.44
C GLN A 149 3.08 11.11 -4.16
N ALA A 150 3.29 12.40 -3.88
CA ALA A 150 4.36 13.18 -4.52
C ALA A 150 5.76 12.65 -4.21
N LEU A 151 5.97 12.08 -3.01
CA LEU A 151 7.27 11.55 -2.58
C LEU A 151 7.49 10.09 -3.01
N ILE A 152 6.47 9.24 -2.87
CA ILE A 152 6.63 7.79 -3.08
C ILE A 152 6.72 7.45 -4.57
N LEU A 153 6.06 8.19 -5.46
CA LEU A 153 6.15 7.96 -6.90
C LEU A 153 7.59 8.05 -7.44
N PRO A 154 8.34 9.16 -7.21
CA PRO A 154 9.73 9.23 -7.70
C PRO A 154 10.65 8.23 -6.98
N ILE A 155 10.42 7.95 -5.70
CA ILE A 155 11.18 6.93 -4.96
C ILE A 155 10.92 5.56 -5.56
N GLY A 156 9.65 5.20 -5.81
CA GLY A 156 9.27 3.94 -6.45
C GLY A 156 9.89 3.79 -7.83
N GLN A 157 9.87 4.84 -8.65
CA GLN A 157 10.50 4.84 -9.96
C GLN A 157 12.02 4.64 -9.87
N ALA A 158 12.69 5.34 -8.95
CA ALA A 158 14.12 5.20 -8.72
C ALA A 158 14.49 3.77 -8.27
N LEU A 159 13.71 3.16 -7.37
CA LEU A 159 13.90 1.78 -6.93
C LEU A 159 13.69 0.77 -8.07
N ILE A 160 12.66 0.95 -8.88
CA ILE A 160 12.41 0.08 -10.04
C ILE A 160 13.57 0.17 -11.04
N THR A 161 14.09 1.37 -11.29
CA THR A 161 15.20 1.59 -12.23
C THR A 161 16.51 1.03 -11.70
N ALA A 162 16.79 1.17 -10.40
CA ALA A 162 18.05 0.73 -9.80
C ALA A 162 18.08 -0.79 -9.52
N TYR A 163 16.99 -1.37 -9.02
CA TYR A 163 16.95 -2.74 -8.50
C TYR A 163 15.95 -3.66 -9.21
N GLY A 164 15.18 -3.12 -10.14
CA GLY A 164 14.09 -3.85 -10.79
C GLY A 164 12.82 -3.93 -9.95
N TRP A 165 11.72 -4.29 -10.60
CA TRP A 165 10.39 -4.28 -10.00
C TRP A 165 10.19 -5.29 -8.85
N VAL A 166 10.88 -6.45 -8.92
CA VAL A 166 10.77 -7.51 -7.90
C VAL A 166 11.35 -7.05 -6.56
N LEU A 167 12.56 -6.48 -6.57
CA LEU A 167 13.19 -5.97 -5.36
C LEU A 167 12.50 -4.70 -4.86
N ALA A 168 12.01 -3.86 -5.76
CA ALA A 168 11.22 -2.68 -5.38
C ALA A 168 9.93 -3.02 -4.61
N LEU A 169 9.34 -4.21 -4.86
CA LEU A 169 8.20 -4.73 -4.09
C LEU A 169 8.61 -5.45 -2.78
N GLY A 170 9.91 -5.50 -2.45
CA GLY A 170 10.41 -6.21 -1.28
C GLY A 170 10.53 -7.72 -1.47
N GLY A 171 10.53 -8.20 -2.70
CA GLY A 171 10.70 -9.61 -3.05
C GLY A 171 12.13 -9.96 -3.39
N ALA A 172 12.61 -11.13 -2.94
CA ALA A 172 13.83 -11.75 -3.42
C ALA A 172 13.44 -12.92 -4.35
N ARG A 173 13.56 -12.72 -5.65
CA ARG A 173 13.48 -13.83 -6.61
C ARG A 173 14.90 -14.36 -6.85
N CYS A 174 15.16 -15.59 -6.47
CA CYS A 174 16.24 -16.34 -7.06
C CYS A 174 15.88 -16.59 -8.54
N HIS A 175 16.39 -15.76 -9.42
CA HIS A 175 16.27 -15.95 -10.86
C HIS A 175 17.26 -17.04 -11.29
N CYS A 176 16.99 -18.29 -10.88
CA CYS A 176 17.60 -19.46 -11.46
C CYS A 176 16.58 -20.15 -12.35
N LEU A 177 16.91 -20.20 -13.64
CA LEU A 177 16.39 -21.12 -14.65
C LEU A 177 15.04 -20.79 -15.30
N SER A 178 15.09 -20.06 -16.44
CA SER A 178 14.47 -20.57 -17.66
C SER A 178 14.79 -19.78 -18.95
N HIS A 179 15.98 -19.25 -19.09
CA HIS A 179 16.47 -18.99 -20.45
C HIS A 179 17.94 -19.35 -20.50
N GLY A 180 18.27 -20.39 -21.30
CA GLY A 180 19.60 -20.78 -21.65
C GLY A 180 20.31 -19.64 -22.42
N SER A 181 20.93 -18.75 -21.68
CA SER A 181 21.84 -17.73 -22.17
C SER A 181 23.16 -17.94 -21.44
N PRO A 182 24.25 -18.26 -22.14
CA PRO A 182 25.56 -18.42 -21.52
C PRO A 182 26.12 -17.04 -21.20
N GLY A 183 25.90 -16.57 -19.97
CA GLY A 183 26.38 -15.27 -19.53
C GLY A 183 25.88 -14.80 -18.16
N CYS A 184 25.40 -15.70 -17.32
CA CYS A 184 25.02 -15.32 -15.95
C CYS A 184 26.24 -15.36 -15.05
N GLY A 185 26.95 -14.24 -14.98
CA GLY A 185 27.96 -13.95 -13.96
C GLY A 185 27.31 -13.75 -12.59
N ILE A 186 27.78 -14.49 -11.65
CA ILE A 186 27.54 -14.57 -10.22
C ILE A 186 27.37 -13.18 -9.59
N GLY A 187 26.22 -12.93 -9.01
CA GLY A 187 25.91 -11.77 -8.16
C GLY A 187 24.80 -12.10 -7.19
N CYS A 188 25.04 -13.02 -6.25
CA CYS A 188 24.30 -13.10 -5.00
C CYS A 188 24.92 -12.10 -4.02
N GLN A 189 24.25 -10.97 -3.76
CA GLN A 189 24.42 -10.15 -2.56
C GLN A 189 23.05 -9.90 -1.95
#